data_ddc8503c2a5960fd1478c5422363f451
#
_entry.id   ddc8503c2a5960fd1478c5422363f451
#
_cell.length_a   1.000
_cell.length_b   1.000
_cell.length_c   1.000
_cell.angle_alpha   90.00
_cell.angle_beta   90.00
_cell.angle_gamma   90.00
#
_symmetry.space_group_name_H-M   'P 1'
#
loop_
_entity.id
_entity.type
_entity.pdbx_description
1 polymer ?
#
loop_
_entity_poly.entity_id
_entity_poly.type
_entity_poly.pdbx_seq_one_letter_code
_entity_poly.pdbx_strand_id
1 'polypeptide(L)'
;VLFDEVALMPRSFVEQAIDSVLCQTYPNFELLVVDDCSTDDSLQLIQQKAQCDNRIRIIALAHNVGVANARNAGIAEAKGEYIALLDNDDLWTEDKLERQLALAQKGADIVYCSYDFIDEQNHSIKKPFIVPQQTNFHKMLASSVISCSTSFIKTELMQGHPFNADFYHEDYVLWMELLKVCPTAYGDPKVLMHYRQVSGSRSNKKSNAAKERWKIYRKALKLNAVTSAWAFMRYAVKGVVKYYL
;
A
#
# COMPACT_ATOMS: atom_id res chain seq x y z
N VAL A 1 -6.98 -9.19 4.56
CA VAL A 1 -5.70 -8.79 3.94
C VAL A 1 -5.83 -8.97 2.44
N LEU A 2 -5.44 -7.98 1.66
CA LEU A 2 -5.38 -8.03 0.22
C LEU A 2 -3.91 -8.01 -0.23
N PHE A 3 -3.51 -9.03 -0.95
CA PHE A 3 -2.20 -9.23 -1.54
C PHE A 3 -2.35 -9.17 -3.06
N ASP A 4 -1.61 -8.30 -3.73
CA ASP A 4 -1.82 -8.01 -5.14
C ASP A 4 -0.60 -8.20 -6.03
N GLU A 5 -0.87 -8.35 -7.32
CA GLU A 5 0.03 -8.37 -8.46
C GLU A 5 1.28 -9.24 -8.31
N VAL A 6 1.13 -10.53 -8.57
CA VAL A 6 2.26 -11.49 -8.53
C VAL A 6 3.12 -11.46 -9.79
N ALA A 7 2.79 -10.66 -10.82
CA ALA A 7 3.51 -10.62 -12.07
C ALA A 7 4.93 -10.05 -11.93
N LEU A 8 5.94 -10.81 -12.32
CA LEU A 8 7.35 -10.41 -12.49
C LEU A 8 8.22 -10.32 -11.22
N MET A 9 7.77 -10.79 -10.04
CA MET A 9 8.61 -10.81 -8.84
C MET A 9 9.21 -12.22 -8.61
N PRO A 10 10.42 -12.32 -8.01
CA PRO A 10 10.95 -13.62 -7.62
C PRO A 10 9.95 -14.38 -6.74
N ARG A 11 9.69 -15.64 -7.07
CA ARG A 11 8.81 -16.54 -6.32
C ARG A 11 9.07 -16.52 -4.81
N SER A 12 10.32 -16.37 -4.40
CA SER A 12 10.71 -16.28 -2.99
C SER A 12 10.13 -15.05 -2.28
N PHE A 13 9.90 -13.93 -2.97
CA PHE A 13 9.31 -12.73 -2.34
C PHE A 13 7.82 -12.93 -2.11
N VAL A 14 7.10 -13.47 -3.09
CA VAL A 14 5.69 -13.84 -2.95
C VAL A 14 5.49 -14.80 -1.78
N GLU A 15 6.35 -15.81 -1.66
CA GLU A 15 6.29 -16.76 -0.55
C GLU A 15 6.51 -16.10 0.81
N GLN A 16 7.57 -15.29 0.92
CA GLN A 16 7.87 -14.56 2.16
C GLN A 16 6.75 -13.58 2.55
N ALA A 17 6.18 -12.86 1.58
CA ALA A 17 5.08 -11.94 1.84
C ALA A 17 3.83 -12.67 2.37
N ILE A 18 3.43 -13.78 1.74
CA ILE A 18 2.32 -14.62 2.23
C ILE A 18 2.63 -15.13 3.65
N ASP A 19 3.82 -15.66 3.88
CA ASP A 19 4.20 -16.19 5.20
C ASP A 19 4.19 -15.10 6.28
N SER A 20 4.58 -13.86 5.96
CA SER A 20 4.52 -12.73 6.90
C SER A 20 3.08 -12.39 7.33
N VAL A 21 2.09 -12.66 6.47
CA VAL A 21 0.66 -12.52 6.82
C VAL A 21 0.18 -13.71 7.64
N LEU A 22 0.56 -14.92 7.27
CA LEU A 22 0.11 -16.13 7.98
C LEU A 22 0.65 -16.22 9.42
N CYS A 23 1.81 -15.58 9.68
CA CYS A 23 2.43 -15.48 11.00
C CYS A 23 1.87 -14.35 11.89
N GLN A 24 0.81 -13.63 11.47
CA GLN A 24 0.25 -12.55 12.27
C GLN A 24 -0.31 -13.05 13.62
N THR A 25 -0.04 -12.30 14.70
CA THR A 25 -0.55 -12.60 16.05
C THR A 25 -2.07 -12.51 16.14
N TYR A 26 -2.69 -11.67 15.31
CA TYR A 26 -4.14 -11.59 15.18
C TYR A 26 -4.65 -12.68 14.21
N PRO A 27 -5.39 -13.70 14.70
CA PRO A 27 -5.70 -14.88 13.90
C PRO A 27 -6.94 -14.73 12.98
N ASN A 28 -7.82 -13.77 13.26
CA ASN A 28 -9.13 -13.67 12.60
C ASN A 28 -9.06 -12.77 11.36
N PHE A 29 -8.49 -13.29 10.28
CA PHE A 29 -8.42 -12.61 8.98
C PHE A 29 -8.65 -13.60 7.82
N GLU A 30 -9.02 -13.07 6.66
CA GLU A 30 -8.89 -13.73 5.37
C GLU A 30 -7.71 -13.10 4.61
N LEU A 31 -6.97 -13.90 3.85
CA LEU A 31 -5.93 -13.46 2.94
C LEU A 31 -6.41 -13.63 1.50
N LEU A 32 -6.76 -12.52 0.84
CA LEU A 32 -7.13 -12.51 -0.57
C LEU A 32 -5.86 -12.32 -1.40
N VAL A 33 -5.47 -13.32 -2.17
CA VAL A 33 -4.35 -13.25 -3.10
C VAL A 33 -4.89 -13.08 -4.51
N VAL A 34 -4.62 -11.91 -5.10
CA VAL A 34 -5.06 -11.60 -6.46
C VAL A 34 -3.92 -11.89 -7.42
N ASP A 35 -4.09 -12.87 -8.29
CA ASP A 35 -3.17 -13.18 -9.37
C ASP A 35 -3.61 -12.46 -10.65
N ASP A 36 -2.84 -11.46 -11.08
CA ASP A 36 -3.09 -10.67 -12.28
C ASP A 36 -2.51 -11.35 -13.54
N CYS A 37 -2.86 -12.63 -13.73
CA CYS A 37 -2.44 -13.46 -14.85
C CYS A 37 -0.92 -13.66 -14.90
N SER A 38 -0.33 -14.17 -13.81
CA SER A 38 1.10 -14.50 -13.73
C SER A 38 1.50 -15.50 -14.80
N THR A 39 2.67 -15.30 -15.42
CA THR A 39 3.22 -16.16 -16.47
C THR A 39 4.29 -17.12 -15.94
N ASP A 40 4.58 -17.08 -14.65
CA ASP A 40 5.53 -17.94 -13.94
C ASP A 40 4.80 -18.91 -12.99
N ASP A 41 5.56 -19.62 -12.15
CA ASP A 41 5.03 -20.61 -11.21
C ASP A 41 4.37 -20.00 -9.96
N SER A 42 4.16 -18.67 -9.90
CA SER A 42 3.63 -17.97 -8.73
C SER A 42 2.22 -18.45 -8.37
N LEU A 43 1.33 -18.62 -9.35
CA LEU A 43 -0.02 -19.13 -9.10
C LEU A 43 0.01 -20.55 -8.49
N GLN A 44 0.95 -21.41 -8.93
CA GLN A 44 1.08 -22.76 -8.35
C GLN A 44 1.54 -22.71 -6.90
N LEU A 45 2.47 -21.82 -6.56
CA LEU A 45 2.90 -21.58 -5.17
C LEU A 45 1.72 -21.15 -4.30
N ILE A 46 0.94 -20.17 -4.78
CA ILE A 46 -0.22 -19.64 -4.04
C ILE A 46 -1.25 -20.75 -3.82
N GLN A 47 -1.50 -21.59 -4.82
CA GLN A 47 -2.41 -22.74 -4.71
C GLN A 47 -1.93 -23.77 -3.67
N GLN A 48 -0.63 -24.05 -3.62
CA GLN A 48 -0.03 -24.93 -2.61
C GLN A 48 -0.20 -24.35 -1.19
N LYS A 49 0.04 -23.05 -0.98
CA LYS A 49 -0.18 -22.37 0.30
C LYS A 49 -1.66 -22.41 0.71
N ALA A 50 -2.58 -22.19 -0.23
CA ALA A 50 -4.02 -22.22 0.02
C ALA A 50 -4.55 -23.63 0.40
N GLN A 51 -3.89 -24.70 -0.04
CA GLN A 51 -4.21 -26.07 0.41
C GLN A 51 -3.81 -26.31 1.88
N CYS A 52 -2.80 -25.58 2.37
CA CYS A 52 -2.30 -25.72 3.74
C CYS A 52 -2.98 -24.77 4.74
N ASP A 53 -3.54 -23.65 4.29
CA ASP A 53 -4.18 -22.64 5.16
C ASP A 53 -5.49 -22.14 4.54
N ASN A 54 -6.60 -22.45 5.21
CA ASN A 54 -7.96 -22.13 4.74
C ASN A 54 -8.31 -20.64 4.81
N ARG A 55 -7.46 -19.82 5.41
CA ARG A 55 -7.59 -18.35 5.41
C ARG A 55 -7.23 -17.74 4.06
N ILE A 56 -6.53 -18.46 3.19
CA ILE A 56 -6.13 -18.02 1.85
C ILE A 56 -7.28 -18.23 0.86
N ARG A 57 -7.67 -17.17 0.18
CA ARG A 57 -8.58 -17.19 -0.98
C ARG A 57 -7.87 -16.63 -2.20
N ILE A 58 -7.95 -17.32 -3.32
CA ILE A 58 -7.29 -16.93 -4.58
C ILE A 58 -8.31 -16.30 -5.50
N ILE A 59 -7.94 -15.16 -6.10
CA ILE A 59 -8.69 -14.49 -7.17
C ILE A 59 -7.76 -14.48 -8.38
N ALA A 60 -7.90 -15.45 -9.28
CA ALA A 60 -7.12 -15.53 -10.51
C ALA A 60 -7.85 -14.78 -11.63
N LEU A 61 -7.24 -13.74 -12.17
CA LEU A 61 -7.80 -12.94 -13.26
C LEU A 61 -7.50 -13.60 -14.61
N ALA A 62 -8.44 -13.49 -15.55
CA ALA A 62 -8.33 -14.13 -16.86
C ALA A 62 -7.28 -13.49 -17.78
N HIS A 63 -6.89 -12.25 -17.51
CA HIS A 63 -5.86 -11.50 -18.23
C HIS A 63 -5.29 -10.41 -17.32
N ASN A 64 -4.08 -9.93 -17.63
CA ASN A 64 -3.44 -8.86 -16.87
C ASN A 64 -4.24 -7.56 -17.03
N VAL A 65 -4.71 -7.01 -15.92
CA VAL A 65 -5.50 -5.78 -15.85
C VAL A 65 -4.74 -4.63 -15.20
N GLY A 66 -3.55 -4.91 -14.66
CA GLY A 66 -2.68 -3.98 -13.94
C GLY A 66 -3.08 -3.76 -12.49
N VAL A 67 -2.10 -3.33 -11.68
CA VAL A 67 -2.14 -3.26 -10.22
C VAL A 67 -3.40 -2.59 -9.65
N ALA A 68 -3.84 -1.46 -10.20
CA ALA A 68 -5.02 -0.75 -9.72
C ALA A 68 -6.30 -1.59 -9.84
N ASN A 69 -6.49 -2.23 -11.00
CA ASN A 69 -7.68 -3.06 -11.25
C ASN A 69 -7.62 -4.40 -10.52
N ALA A 70 -6.43 -4.99 -10.36
CA ALA A 70 -6.23 -6.18 -9.55
C ALA A 70 -6.60 -5.91 -8.08
N ARG A 71 -6.12 -4.78 -7.50
CA ARG A 71 -6.53 -4.34 -6.16
C ARG A 71 -8.04 -4.15 -6.05
N ASN A 72 -8.66 -3.50 -7.03
CA ASN A 72 -10.10 -3.28 -7.04
C ASN A 72 -10.88 -4.60 -7.06
N ALA A 73 -10.42 -5.60 -7.82
CA ALA A 73 -11.04 -6.93 -7.82
C ALA A 73 -10.99 -7.59 -6.43
N GLY A 74 -9.85 -7.51 -5.74
CA GLY A 74 -9.72 -8.02 -4.38
C GLY A 74 -10.56 -7.25 -3.36
N ILE A 75 -10.61 -5.91 -3.45
CA ILE A 75 -11.42 -5.07 -2.57
C ILE A 75 -12.91 -5.41 -2.69
N ALA A 76 -13.39 -5.66 -3.91
CA ALA A 76 -14.79 -6.01 -4.15
C ALA A 76 -15.18 -7.35 -3.47
N GLU A 77 -14.23 -8.28 -3.36
CA GLU A 77 -14.43 -9.61 -2.76
C GLU A 77 -14.15 -9.66 -1.24
N ALA A 78 -13.62 -8.57 -0.66
CA ALA A 78 -13.27 -8.50 0.75
C ALA A 78 -14.51 -8.53 1.65
N LYS A 79 -14.46 -9.36 2.70
CA LYS A 79 -15.53 -9.57 3.68
C LYS A 79 -15.20 -9.05 5.08
N GLY A 80 -13.92 -8.79 5.36
CA GLY A 80 -13.48 -8.26 6.64
C GLY A 80 -13.96 -6.83 6.88
N GLU A 81 -14.05 -6.41 8.13
CA GLU A 81 -14.41 -5.05 8.52
C GLU A 81 -13.38 -4.01 8.07
N TYR A 82 -12.11 -4.43 7.98
CA TYR A 82 -10.99 -3.63 7.51
C TYR A 82 -10.22 -4.34 6.41
N ILE A 83 -9.65 -3.57 5.50
CA ILE A 83 -8.74 -4.03 4.45
C ILE A 83 -7.33 -3.54 4.77
N ALA A 84 -6.37 -4.44 4.81
CA ALA A 84 -4.95 -4.16 4.82
C ALA A 84 -4.35 -4.60 3.49
N LEU A 85 -3.57 -3.75 2.86
CA LEU A 85 -2.93 -4.02 1.58
C LEU A 85 -1.47 -4.46 1.81
N LEU A 86 -1.00 -5.39 1.00
CA LEU A 86 0.39 -5.84 0.99
C LEU A 86 0.86 -6.03 -0.46
N ASP A 87 1.90 -5.33 -0.84
CA ASP A 87 2.59 -5.53 -2.11
C ASP A 87 3.43 -6.83 -2.04
N ASN A 88 3.57 -7.53 -3.14
CA ASN A 88 4.15 -8.87 -3.21
C ASN A 88 5.66 -8.96 -2.93
N ASP A 89 6.33 -7.84 -2.78
CA ASP A 89 7.75 -7.72 -2.45
C ASP A 89 8.02 -7.19 -1.03
N ASP A 90 6.99 -6.76 -0.30
CA ASP A 90 7.09 -6.25 1.06
C ASP A 90 6.84 -7.34 2.13
N LEU A 91 7.23 -7.06 3.37
CA LEU A 91 7.00 -7.96 4.51
C LEU A 91 6.34 -7.21 5.67
N TRP A 92 5.51 -7.93 6.45
CA TRP A 92 4.95 -7.41 7.69
C TRP A 92 5.63 -8.00 8.93
N THR A 93 5.67 -7.21 10.01
CA THR A 93 5.97 -7.77 11.35
C THR A 93 4.76 -8.52 11.89
N GLU A 94 4.99 -9.49 12.76
CA GLU A 94 3.97 -10.39 13.28
C GLU A 94 2.79 -9.69 14.00
N ASP A 95 3.03 -8.52 14.58
CA ASP A 95 2.05 -7.77 15.37
C ASP A 95 1.34 -6.63 14.62
N LYS A 96 1.51 -6.54 13.29
CA LYS A 96 0.96 -5.42 12.50
C LYS A 96 -0.56 -5.35 12.56
N LEU A 97 -1.26 -6.44 12.28
CA LEU A 97 -2.72 -6.45 12.24
C LEU A 97 -3.31 -6.15 13.63
N GLU A 98 -2.80 -6.75 14.69
CA GLU A 98 -3.26 -6.52 16.05
C GLU A 98 -3.13 -5.05 16.46
N ARG A 99 -1.98 -4.44 16.18
CA ARG A 99 -1.70 -3.04 16.53
C ARG A 99 -2.57 -2.08 15.75
N GLN A 100 -2.72 -2.29 14.44
CA GLN A 100 -3.55 -1.42 13.60
C GLN A 100 -5.02 -1.55 13.95
N LEU A 101 -5.50 -2.77 14.25
CA LEU A 101 -6.85 -3.00 14.73
C LEU A 101 -7.11 -2.26 16.07
N ALA A 102 -6.14 -2.27 16.98
CA ALA A 102 -6.26 -1.56 18.26
C ALA A 102 -6.38 -0.03 18.09
N LEU A 103 -5.78 0.55 17.04
CA LEU A 103 -5.99 1.96 16.68
C LEU A 103 -7.34 2.18 16.01
N ALA A 104 -7.76 1.29 15.12
CA ALA A 104 -9.04 1.35 14.45
C ALA A 104 -10.21 1.28 15.44
N GLN A 105 -10.14 0.41 16.44
CA GLN A 105 -11.14 0.29 17.52
C GLN A 105 -11.28 1.55 18.39
N LYS A 106 -10.32 2.47 18.34
CA LYS A 106 -10.42 3.81 18.95
C LYS A 106 -11.11 4.84 18.06
N GLY A 107 -11.70 4.40 16.94
CA GLY A 107 -12.45 5.24 16.01
C GLY A 107 -11.64 5.74 14.81
N ALA A 108 -10.54 5.05 14.47
CA ALA A 108 -9.75 5.38 13.28
C ALA A 108 -10.19 4.55 12.07
N ASP A 109 -10.82 5.17 11.07
CA ASP A 109 -11.22 4.50 9.83
C ASP A 109 -10.04 4.28 8.86
N ILE A 110 -8.97 5.07 8.99
CA ILE A 110 -7.74 4.98 8.20
C ILE A 110 -6.55 4.90 9.15
N VAL A 111 -5.83 3.79 9.14
CA VAL A 111 -4.62 3.56 9.92
C VAL A 111 -3.46 3.24 8.99
N TYR A 112 -2.27 3.70 9.34
CA TYR A 112 -1.02 3.40 8.64
C TYR A 112 0.12 3.25 9.66
N CYS A 113 1.29 2.77 9.23
CA CYS A 113 2.40 2.52 10.14
C CYS A 113 3.75 2.97 9.58
N SER A 114 4.74 3.07 10.45
CA SER A 114 6.14 3.24 10.06
C SER A 114 6.69 1.98 9.39
N TYR A 115 7.74 2.17 8.60
CA TYR A 115 8.41 1.09 7.88
C TYR A 115 9.91 1.34 7.79
N ASP A 116 10.67 0.28 7.64
CA ASP A 116 12.07 0.34 7.28
C ASP A 116 12.32 -0.10 5.83
N PHE A 117 13.57 -0.18 5.44
CA PHE A 117 13.95 -0.53 4.08
C PHE A 117 14.89 -1.73 4.11
N ILE A 118 14.56 -2.75 3.33
CA ILE A 118 15.37 -3.96 3.18
C ILE A 118 15.80 -4.15 1.72
N ASP A 119 16.90 -4.87 1.52
CA ASP A 119 17.34 -5.35 0.21
C ASP A 119 16.66 -6.70 -0.15
N GLU A 120 17.07 -7.28 -1.29
CA GLU A 120 16.57 -8.56 -1.77
C GLU A 120 16.96 -9.75 -0.85
N GLN A 121 17.93 -9.56 0.05
CA GLN A 121 18.39 -10.54 1.04
C GLN A 121 17.85 -10.28 2.45
N ASN A 122 16.88 -9.36 2.60
CA ASN A 122 16.28 -8.92 3.87
C ASN A 122 17.23 -8.14 4.81
N HIS A 123 18.36 -7.64 4.34
CA HIS A 123 19.21 -6.78 5.17
C HIS A 123 18.68 -5.35 5.18
N SER A 124 18.70 -4.72 6.36
CA SER A 124 18.34 -3.30 6.47
C SER A 124 19.36 -2.41 5.73
N ILE A 125 18.87 -1.53 4.87
CA ILE A 125 19.70 -0.68 4.00
C ILE A 125 19.61 0.81 4.29
N LYS A 126 18.61 1.24 5.07
CA LYS A 126 18.37 2.66 5.39
C LYS A 126 17.75 2.80 6.77
N LYS A 127 17.83 4.04 7.32
CA LYS A 127 17.05 4.39 8.51
C LYS A 127 15.56 4.23 8.25
N PRO A 128 14.79 3.77 9.26
CA PRO A 128 13.34 3.66 9.16
C PRO A 128 12.68 4.99 8.82
N PHE A 129 11.60 4.93 8.08
CA PHE A 129 10.70 6.05 7.88
C PHE A 129 9.64 6.05 8.98
N ILE A 130 9.84 6.94 9.96
CA ILE A 130 8.90 7.09 11.08
C ILE A 130 7.77 8.04 10.66
N VAL A 131 6.56 7.53 10.66
CA VAL A 131 5.37 8.28 10.27
C VAL A 131 4.85 9.16 11.42
N PRO A 132 4.20 10.29 11.11
CA PRO A 132 3.50 11.08 12.11
C PRO A 132 2.28 10.32 12.65
N GLN A 133 1.95 10.53 13.94
CA GLN A 133 0.76 9.90 14.57
C GLN A 133 -0.56 10.27 13.89
N GLN A 134 -0.61 11.39 13.17
CA GLN A 134 -1.78 11.81 12.41
C GLN A 134 -1.39 12.54 11.13
N THR A 135 -2.13 12.24 10.06
CA THR A 135 -2.07 13.01 8.81
C THR A 135 -3.46 13.39 8.34
N ASN A 136 -3.53 14.28 7.37
CA ASN A 136 -4.77 14.74 6.74
C ASN A 136 -4.50 15.17 5.29
N PHE A 137 -5.55 15.54 4.57
CA PHE A 137 -5.47 15.99 3.18
C PHE A 137 -4.39 17.05 2.96
N HIS A 138 -4.36 18.11 3.78
CA HIS A 138 -3.42 19.23 3.60
C HIS A 138 -1.95 18.87 3.88
N LYS A 139 -1.71 17.98 4.85
CA LYS A 139 -0.36 17.46 5.14
C LYS A 139 0.11 16.55 4.01
N MET A 140 -0.76 15.70 3.49
CA MET A 140 -0.47 14.76 2.40
C MET A 140 -0.21 15.46 1.07
N LEU A 141 -0.75 16.65 0.80
CA LEU A 141 -0.37 17.45 -0.38
C LEU A 141 1.13 17.69 -0.48
N ALA A 142 1.79 17.91 0.65
CA ALA A 142 3.22 18.20 0.68
C ALA A 142 4.11 16.95 0.88
N SER A 143 3.58 15.83 1.35
CA SER A 143 4.38 14.63 1.64
C SER A 143 3.47 13.42 1.76
N SER A 144 3.66 12.40 0.92
CA SER A 144 3.00 11.10 1.11
C SER A 144 3.64 10.37 2.29
N VAL A 145 2.83 10.03 3.28
CA VAL A 145 3.26 9.28 4.47
C VAL A 145 2.58 7.92 4.58
N ILE A 146 1.61 7.63 3.72
CA ILE A 146 0.91 6.35 3.63
C ILE A 146 1.47 5.61 2.42
N SER A 147 2.11 4.47 2.63
CA SER A 147 2.47 3.49 1.60
C SER A 147 1.39 2.42 1.54
N CYS A 148 1.24 1.76 0.39
CA CYS A 148 0.24 0.72 0.17
C CYS A 148 0.31 -0.34 1.27
N SER A 149 1.46 -1.00 1.43
CA SER A 149 1.68 -2.08 2.41
C SER A 149 1.62 -1.64 3.88
N THR A 150 1.56 -0.32 4.17
CA THR A 150 1.37 0.18 5.53
C THR A 150 -0.09 0.39 5.91
N SER A 151 -1.00 0.37 4.95
CA SER A 151 -2.40 0.76 5.13
C SER A 151 -3.24 -0.30 5.83
N PHE A 152 -4.24 0.17 6.59
CA PHE A 152 -5.30 -0.61 7.23
C PHE A 152 -6.54 0.29 7.29
N ILE A 153 -7.56 -0.02 6.51
CA ILE A 153 -8.63 0.93 6.18
C ILE A 153 -9.97 0.21 6.27
N LYS A 154 -10.98 0.91 6.76
CA LYS A 154 -12.36 0.41 6.84
C LYS A 154 -12.85 -0.02 5.46
N THR A 155 -13.40 -1.22 5.36
CA THR A 155 -13.79 -1.84 4.08
C THR A 155 -14.82 -1.00 3.33
N GLU A 156 -15.81 -0.41 4.02
CA GLU A 156 -16.81 0.47 3.42
C GLU A 156 -16.19 1.67 2.70
N LEU A 157 -15.12 2.27 3.26
CA LEU A 157 -14.40 3.36 2.60
C LEU A 157 -13.68 2.89 1.34
N MET A 158 -13.00 1.74 1.40
CA MET A 158 -12.27 1.19 0.26
C MET A 158 -13.21 0.78 -0.87
N GLN A 159 -14.33 0.12 -0.57
CA GLN A 159 -15.30 -0.30 -1.57
C GLN A 159 -16.05 0.87 -2.21
N GLY A 160 -16.20 1.97 -1.49
CA GLY A 160 -16.77 3.22 -2.02
C GLY A 160 -15.83 4.05 -2.90
N HIS A 161 -14.51 3.74 -2.88
CA HIS A 161 -13.49 4.55 -3.57
C HIS A 161 -12.47 3.61 -4.25
N PRO A 162 -12.69 3.23 -5.53
CA PRO A 162 -11.77 2.34 -6.23
C PRO A 162 -10.44 3.03 -6.57
N PHE A 163 -9.36 2.25 -6.68
CA PHE A 163 -8.11 2.70 -7.28
C PHE A 163 -8.34 3.16 -8.71
N ASN A 164 -7.73 4.27 -9.10
CA ASN A 164 -7.85 4.83 -10.44
C ASN A 164 -6.60 4.51 -11.28
N ALA A 165 -6.77 3.61 -12.27
CA ALA A 165 -5.69 3.15 -13.15
C ALA A 165 -5.11 4.23 -14.08
N ASP A 166 -5.75 5.41 -14.22
CA ASP A 166 -5.26 6.51 -15.08
C ASP A 166 -4.02 7.20 -14.50
N PHE A 167 -3.67 6.90 -13.24
CA PHE A 167 -2.58 7.56 -12.51
C PHE A 167 -1.48 6.58 -12.15
N TYR A 168 -0.24 6.98 -12.35
CA TYR A 168 0.94 6.17 -11.99
C TYR A 168 1.09 5.92 -10.48
N HIS A 169 0.66 6.90 -9.66
CA HIS A 169 0.58 6.79 -8.20
C HIS A 169 -0.89 6.70 -7.79
N GLU A 170 -1.52 5.60 -8.19
CA GLU A 170 -2.91 5.28 -7.94
C GLU A 170 -3.25 5.22 -6.43
N ASP A 171 -2.30 4.74 -5.62
CA ASP A 171 -2.37 4.68 -4.18
C ASP A 171 -2.47 6.09 -3.56
N TYR A 172 -1.58 7.00 -3.98
CA TYR A 172 -1.63 8.37 -3.47
C TYR A 172 -2.93 9.08 -3.86
N VAL A 173 -3.47 8.84 -5.05
CA VAL A 173 -4.76 9.39 -5.48
C VAL A 173 -5.85 8.90 -4.54
N LEU A 174 -5.90 7.60 -4.29
CA LEU A 174 -6.89 7.00 -3.39
C LEU A 174 -6.80 7.58 -1.96
N TRP A 175 -5.58 7.66 -1.39
CA TRP A 175 -5.42 8.25 -0.05
C TRP A 175 -5.92 9.69 0.01
N MET A 176 -5.70 10.47 -1.03
CA MET A 176 -6.18 11.85 -1.08
C MET A 176 -7.71 11.93 -1.20
N GLU A 177 -8.35 11.01 -1.91
CA GLU A 177 -9.82 10.93 -2.00
C GLU A 177 -10.44 10.49 -0.69
N LEU A 178 -9.90 9.47 -0.04
CA LEU A 178 -10.35 9.03 1.28
C LEU A 178 -10.22 10.13 2.34
N LEU A 179 -9.14 10.92 2.30
CA LEU A 179 -8.92 12.04 3.25
C LEU A 179 -9.83 13.25 2.99
N LYS A 180 -10.62 13.28 1.93
CA LYS A 180 -11.71 14.26 1.75
C LYS A 180 -12.97 13.87 2.54
N VAL A 181 -13.24 12.58 2.67
CA VAL A 181 -14.43 12.05 3.34
C VAL A 181 -14.14 11.62 4.79
N CYS A 182 -12.93 11.12 5.05
CA CYS A 182 -12.42 10.83 6.38
C CYS A 182 -11.20 11.73 6.67
N PRO A 183 -11.39 12.87 7.35
CA PRO A 183 -10.39 13.96 7.33
C PRO A 183 -9.10 13.67 8.10
N THR A 184 -9.03 12.57 8.87
CA THR A 184 -7.83 12.21 9.65
C THR A 184 -7.49 10.74 9.48
N ALA A 185 -6.22 10.46 9.15
CA ALA A 185 -5.64 9.14 9.23
C ALA A 185 -4.66 9.06 10.40
N TYR A 186 -4.59 7.90 11.05
CA TYR A 186 -3.80 7.66 12.27
C TYR A 186 -2.61 6.77 11.98
N GLY A 187 -1.43 7.19 12.42
CA GLY A 187 -0.15 6.51 12.20
C GLY A 187 0.34 5.81 13.46
N ASP A 188 0.73 4.54 13.34
CA ASP A 188 1.53 3.87 14.37
C ASP A 188 3.02 4.19 14.11
N PRO A 189 3.73 4.83 15.07
CA PRO A 189 5.15 5.13 14.91
C PRO A 189 6.06 3.90 14.98
N LYS A 190 5.54 2.72 15.37
CA LYS A 190 6.29 1.47 15.34
C LYS A 190 6.51 1.03 13.90
N VAL A 191 7.71 0.54 13.58
CA VAL A 191 8.00 -0.13 12.32
C VAL A 191 7.24 -1.46 12.30
N LEU A 192 6.27 -1.57 11.39
CA LEU A 192 5.40 -2.75 11.25
C LEU A 192 5.44 -3.35 9.84
N MET A 193 6.25 -2.76 8.96
CA MET A 193 6.42 -3.20 7.58
C MET A 193 7.87 -3.00 7.15
N HIS A 194 8.38 -3.92 6.33
CA HIS A 194 9.69 -3.87 5.68
C HIS A 194 9.48 -3.63 4.19
N TYR A 195 9.88 -2.44 3.73
CA TYR A 195 9.81 -2.06 2.32
C TYR A 195 11.02 -2.61 1.58
N ARG A 196 10.78 -3.55 0.64
CA ARG A 196 11.85 -4.13 -0.15
C ARG A 196 12.23 -3.25 -1.32
N GLN A 197 13.52 -2.96 -1.45
CA GLN A 197 14.07 -2.26 -2.61
C GLN A 197 14.64 -3.26 -3.61
N VAL A 198 13.87 -3.51 -4.67
CA VAL A 198 14.27 -4.40 -5.77
C VAL A 198 14.86 -3.59 -6.93
N SER A 199 15.94 -4.10 -7.52
CA SER A 199 16.53 -3.51 -8.71
C SER A 199 15.52 -3.52 -9.86
N GLY A 200 15.25 -2.36 -10.47
CA GLY A 200 14.29 -2.27 -11.59
C GLY A 200 12.83 -2.08 -11.18
N SER A 201 12.52 -1.99 -9.87
CA SER A 201 11.14 -1.78 -9.41
C SER A 201 10.52 -0.49 -9.99
N ARG A 202 9.20 -0.48 -10.07
CA ARG A 202 8.38 0.64 -10.57
C ARG A 202 8.68 1.95 -9.83
N SER A 203 8.87 1.89 -8.52
CA SER A 203 9.15 3.03 -7.65
C SER A 203 10.53 3.69 -7.88
N ASN A 204 11.47 3.02 -8.54
CA ASN A 204 12.80 3.55 -8.83
C ASN A 204 12.84 4.51 -10.05
N LYS A 205 11.77 4.60 -10.85
CA LYS A 205 11.70 5.49 -12.03
C LYS A 205 11.39 6.93 -11.63
N LYS A 206 12.41 7.66 -11.13
CA LYS A 206 12.27 9.04 -10.64
C LYS A 206 12.03 10.11 -11.71
N SER A 207 12.26 9.83 -12.99
CA SER A 207 12.32 10.84 -14.06
C SER A 207 11.02 11.62 -14.31
N ASN A 208 9.88 11.14 -13.82
CA ASN A 208 8.57 11.77 -14.05
C ASN A 208 7.79 12.14 -12.77
N ALA A 209 8.36 11.92 -11.58
CA ALA A 209 7.64 12.09 -10.31
C ALA A 209 7.00 13.49 -10.15
N ALA A 210 7.71 14.54 -10.55
CA ALA A 210 7.20 15.91 -10.51
C ALA A 210 6.02 16.13 -11.47
N LYS A 211 6.12 15.59 -12.69
CA LYS A 211 5.06 15.70 -13.72
C LYS A 211 3.81 14.92 -13.31
N GLU A 212 3.99 13.70 -12.77
CA GLU A 212 2.89 12.89 -12.26
C GLU A 212 2.23 13.54 -11.03
N ARG A 213 3.02 14.12 -10.11
CA ARG A 213 2.49 14.86 -8.96
C ARG A 213 1.64 16.06 -9.40
N TRP A 214 2.10 16.82 -10.41
CA TRP A 214 1.34 17.93 -10.99
C TRP A 214 0.04 17.45 -11.66
N LYS A 215 0.12 16.36 -12.45
CA LYS A 215 -1.04 15.71 -13.08
C LYS A 215 -2.10 15.33 -12.03
N ILE A 216 -1.68 14.75 -10.91
CA ILE A 216 -2.58 14.37 -9.82
C ILE A 216 -3.27 15.62 -9.24
N TYR A 217 -2.54 16.67 -8.88
CA TYR A 217 -3.15 17.89 -8.34
C TYR A 217 -4.20 18.49 -9.27
N ARG A 218 -3.89 18.54 -10.59
CA ARG A 218 -4.77 19.18 -11.57
C ARG A 218 -5.92 18.30 -12.04
N LYS A 219 -5.68 17.00 -12.28
CA LYS A 219 -6.65 16.09 -12.90
C LYS A 219 -7.41 15.25 -11.89
N ALA A 220 -6.73 14.61 -10.92
CA ALA A 220 -7.39 13.79 -9.91
C ALA A 220 -8.05 14.65 -8.83
N LEU A 221 -7.27 15.52 -8.19
CA LEU A 221 -7.76 16.31 -7.06
C LEU A 221 -8.52 17.57 -7.49
N LYS A 222 -8.48 17.94 -8.78
CA LYS A 222 -9.15 19.11 -9.39
C LYS A 222 -8.83 20.44 -8.68
N LEU A 223 -7.62 20.55 -8.10
CA LEU A 223 -7.17 21.78 -7.44
C LEU A 223 -6.98 22.89 -8.48
N ASN A 224 -7.27 24.15 -8.10
CA ASN A 224 -6.98 25.30 -8.96
C ASN A 224 -5.45 25.49 -9.12
N ALA A 225 -5.03 26.30 -10.09
CA ALA A 225 -3.62 26.47 -10.43
C ALA A 225 -2.77 27.02 -9.26
N VAL A 226 -3.30 27.97 -8.50
CA VAL A 226 -2.61 28.61 -7.37
C VAL A 226 -2.37 27.60 -6.25
N THR A 227 -3.40 26.86 -5.84
CA THR A 227 -3.29 25.81 -4.81
C THR A 227 -2.36 24.70 -5.28
N SER A 228 -2.40 24.31 -6.56
CA SER A 228 -1.51 23.29 -7.12
C SER A 228 -0.05 23.74 -7.08
N ALA A 229 0.24 25.00 -7.46
CA ALA A 229 1.59 25.56 -7.44
C ALA A 229 2.13 25.63 -6.00
N TRP A 230 1.32 26.07 -5.04
CA TRP A 230 1.70 26.13 -3.63
C TRP A 230 1.96 24.73 -3.06
N ALA A 231 1.08 23.76 -3.32
CA ALA A 231 1.26 22.37 -2.88
C ALA A 231 2.52 21.75 -3.49
N PHE A 232 2.77 22.01 -4.79
CA PHE A 232 3.94 21.52 -5.50
C PHE A 232 5.25 22.12 -4.95
N MET A 233 5.26 23.40 -4.63
CA MET A 233 6.43 24.06 -4.01
C MET A 233 6.76 23.43 -2.64
N ARG A 234 5.76 23.19 -1.81
CA ARG A 234 5.95 22.49 -0.52
C ARG A 234 6.45 21.05 -0.68
N TYR A 235 5.94 20.33 -1.67
CA TYR A 235 6.42 19.00 -2.03
C TYR A 235 7.88 19.02 -2.46
N ALA A 236 8.27 19.96 -3.32
CA ALA A 236 9.65 20.11 -3.79
C ALA A 236 10.62 20.44 -2.64
N VAL A 237 10.27 21.38 -1.76
CA VAL A 237 11.07 21.74 -0.58
C VAL A 237 11.27 20.54 0.33
N LYS A 238 10.19 19.79 0.66
CA LYS A 238 10.32 18.57 1.49
C LYS A 238 11.14 17.48 0.81
N GLY A 239 11.04 17.36 -0.51
CA GLY A 239 11.88 16.46 -1.29
C GLY A 239 13.36 16.78 -1.15
N VAL A 240 13.75 18.06 -1.29
CA VAL A 240 15.14 18.53 -1.10
C VAL A 240 15.62 18.24 0.31
N VAL A 241 14.86 18.60 1.33
CA VAL A 241 15.23 18.35 2.74
C VAL A 241 15.43 16.85 3.00
N LYS A 242 14.58 15.99 2.47
CA LYS A 242 14.67 14.51 2.66
C LYS A 242 15.94 13.90 2.03
N TYR A 243 16.47 14.49 0.94
CA TYR A 243 17.58 13.90 0.17
C TYR A 243 18.93 14.59 0.38
N TYR A 244 18.97 15.82 0.92
CA TYR A 244 20.20 16.63 1.02
C TYR A 244 20.51 17.16 2.43
N LEU A 245 19.58 17.02 3.38
CA LEU A 245 19.75 17.32 4.81
C LEU A 245 19.40 16.09 5.68
#